data_895a16032bc0f63c55853b2997d2a16c
#
_entry.id   895a16032bc0f63c55853b2997d2a16c
#
_cell.length_a   1.000
_cell.length_b   1.000
_cell.length_c   1.000
_cell.angle_alpha   90.00
_cell.angle_beta   90.00
_cell.angle_gamma   90.00
#
_symmetry.space_group_name_H-M   'P 1'
#
loop_
_entity.id
_entity.type
_entity.pdbx_description
1 polymer ?
#
loop_
_entity_poly.entity_id
_entity_poly.type
_entity_poly.pdbx_seq_one_letter_code
_entity_poly.pdbx_strand_id
1 'polypeptide(L)'
;MKGHEPVVYDRASELGGKIRSAIPSSRLPKEVFDHELRRIMGKVTRVKLGEDGITEELFMDIRDRYEYTVIAVGAQNPRELKIKGHEKAVAALGFLRRAKVNDIAVGEKVVVIGAGNVGCDAATEAYRLGAGEVTLIDIQEPASFGKEREAAEASGAKFLWPVAAEAITRKGVVLSSGEVLGADTVIISIGDKPDLGFLPDTIDTADGYIKVDSRYRTADMKVYAIGDSVRPGLITDAIGAGRSVALSIDASFRGVDESYDRLPAIDTARIRLEYYDPGVREFQDIQVCSVACASCGGCRDCGMCETLCPQQAISRRPLQGEGYEYVVNDERCIGCGFCSGACPCGIWELKENDPIG
;
A
#
# COMPACT_ATOMS: atom_id res chain seq x y z
N MET A 1 12.11 -18.14 7.37
CA MET A 1 10.78 -18.74 7.36
C MET A 1 10.66 -19.68 8.52
N LYS A 2 9.45 -19.83 9.08
CA LYS A 2 9.22 -20.46 10.38
C LYS A 2 8.70 -21.90 10.31
N GLY A 3 8.63 -22.50 9.09
CA GLY A 3 8.18 -23.87 8.88
C GLY A 3 6.66 -24.07 8.80
N HIS A 4 5.88 -22.98 8.76
CA HIS A 4 4.43 -23.05 8.55
C HIS A 4 4.07 -23.29 7.08
N GLU A 5 2.95 -23.96 6.82
CA GLU A 5 2.44 -24.29 5.49
C GLU A 5 1.21 -23.43 5.12
N PRO A 6 1.40 -22.21 4.60
CA PRO A 6 0.29 -21.34 4.25
C PRO A 6 -0.44 -21.83 2.99
N VAL A 7 -1.77 -21.80 3.04
CA VAL A 7 -2.65 -22.02 1.89
C VAL A 7 -3.42 -20.72 1.63
N VAL A 8 -3.39 -20.25 0.38
CA VAL A 8 -4.08 -19.01 -0.02
C VAL A 8 -5.31 -19.34 -0.85
N TYR A 9 -6.44 -18.73 -0.50
CA TYR A 9 -7.68 -18.75 -1.27
C TYR A 9 -7.93 -17.36 -1.83
N ASP A 10 -8.20 -17.23 -3.12
CA ASP A 10 -8.55 -15.96 -3.75
C ASP A 10 -9.62 -16.21 -4.84
N ARG A 11 -10.64 -15.36 -4.87
CA ARG A 11 -11.70 -15.41 -5.89
C ARG A 11 -11.20 -15.03 -7.29
N ALA A 12 -10.11 -14.27 -7.37
CA ALA A 12 -9.54 -13.88 -8.65
C ALA A 12 -8.81 -15.04 -9.30
N SER A 13 -8.70 -15.01 -10.62
CA SER A 13 -7.89 -15.96 -11.40
C SER A 13 -6.39 -15.73 -11.23
N GLU A 14 -6.00 -14.59 -10.68
CA GLU A 14 -4.60 -14.20 -10.40
C GLU A 14 -4.49 -13.51 -9.05
N LEU A 15 -3.38 -13.76 -8.36
CA LEU A 15 -3.06 -13.08 -7.10
C LEU A 15 -2.66 -11.62 -7.31
N GLY A 16 -2.83 -10.83 -6.26
CA GLY A 16 -2.37 -9.44 -6.19
C GLY A 16 -3.47 -8.40 -5.97
N GLY A 17 -4.73 -8.80 -6.02
CA GLY A 17 -5.88 -7.98 -5.65
C GLY A 17 -5.88 -6.59 -6.31
N LYS A 18 -6.11 -5.54 -5.52
CA LYS A 18 -6.11 -4.14 -5.99
C LYS A 18 -4.75 -3.69 -6.54
N ILE A 19 -3.65 -4.19 -6.01
CA ILE A 19 -2.31 -3.82 -6.47
C ILE A 19 -2.16 -4.19 -7.95
N ARG A 20 -2.52 -5.42 -8.30
CA ARG A 20 -2.49 -5.87 -9.68
C ARG A 20 -3.52 -5.17 -10.55
N SER A 21 -4.74 -5.05 -10.06
CA SER A 21 -5.88 -4.69 -10.91
C SER A 21 -6.14 -3.19 -11.05
N ALA A 22 -5.75 -2.37 -10.06
CA ALA A 22 -6.17 -0.97 -10.00
C ALA A 22 -5.03 0.05 -9.88
N ILE A 23 -3.90 -0.30 -9.25
CA ILE A 23 -2.78 0.66 -9.15
C ILE A 23 -2.22 0.93 -10.56
N PRO A 24 -2.08 2.21 -10.96
CA PRO A 24 -1.55 2.58 -12.28
C PRO A 24 -0.16 1.98 -12.54
N SER A 25 0.07 1.53 -13.78
CA SER A 25 1.35 0.94 -14.19
C SER A 25 2.51 1.95 -14.15
N SER A 26 2.22 3.25 -14.24
CA SER A 26 3.17 4.34 -14.05
C SER A 26 3.72 4.41 -12.62
N ARG A 27 2.94 4.00 -11.63
CA ARG A 27 3.35 3.93 -10.22
C ARG A 27 4.00 2.61 -9.85
N LEU A 28 3.48 1.51 -10.35
CA LEU A 28 4.00 0.18 -10.11
C LEU A 28 4.02 -0.62 -11.40
N PRO A 29 5.18 -0.69 -12.07
CA PRO A 29 5.35 -1.49 -13.28
C PRO A 29 5.00 -2.95 -13.03
N LYS A 30 4.33 -3.55 -14.02
CA LYS A 30 3.84 -4.94 -13.92
C LYS A 30 4.97 -5.93 -13.64
N GLU A 31 6.10 -5.74 -14.28
CA GLU A 31 7.28 -6.61 -14.20
C GLU A 31 7.85 -6.64 -12.78
N VAL A 32 7.93 -5.47 -12.13
CA VAL A 32 8.39 -5.33 -10.73
C VAL A 32 7.45 -6.06 -9.79
N PHE A 33 6.15 -5.83 -9.95
CA PHE A 33 5.14 -6.50 -9.13
C PHE A 33 5.14 -8.01 -9.34
N ASP A 34 5.20 -8.47 -10.59
CA ASP A 34 5.19 -9.90 -10.91
C ASP A 34 6.47 -10.61 -10.40
N HIS A 35 7.61 -9.91 -10.41
CA HIS A 35 8.85 -10.44 -9.84
C HIS A 35 8.71 -10.67 -8.34
N GLU A 36 8.27 -9.66 -7.59
CA GLU A 36 8.06 -9.77 -6.15
C GLU A 36 7.01 -10.82 -5.79
N LEU A 37 5.92 -10.88 -6.54
CA LEU A 37 4.87 -11.86 -6.30
C LEU A 37 5.39 -13.29 -6.51
N ARG A 38 6.17 -13.56 -7.57
CA ARG A 38 6.78 -14.88 -7.79
C ARG A 38 7.70 -15.28 -6.64
N ARG A 39 8.51 -14.34 -6.13
CA ARG A 39 9.38 -14.56 -4.98
C ARG A 39 8.60 -14.96 -3.72
N ILE A 40 7.46 -14.31 -3.47
CA ILE A 40 6.56 -14.63 -2.36
C ILE A 40 5.91 -15.99 -2.59
N MET A 41 5.40 -16.23 -3.80
CA MET A 41 4.69 -17.46 -4.15
C MET A 41 5.54 -18.71 -4.06
N GLY A 42 6.85 -18.61 -4.30
CA GLY A 42 7.78 -19.71 -4.07
C GLY A 42 7.86 -20.19 -2.60
N LYS A 43 7.20 -19.47 -1.69
CA LYS A 43 7.15 -19.74 -0.23
C LYS A 43 5.76 -20.15 0.27
N VAL A 44 4.77 -20.15 -0.60
CA VAL A 44 3.39 -20.53 -0.29
C VAL A 44 3.18 -21.98 -0.71
N THR A 45 2.66 -22.78 0.20
CA THR A 45 2.52 -24.25 -0.02
C THR A 45 1.47 -24.56 -1.07
N ARG A 46 0.34 -23.86 -1.06
CA ARG A 46 -0.77 -24.08 -1.99
C ARG A 46 -1.55 -22.79 -2.23
N VAL A 47 -2.03 -22.62 -3.47
CA VAL A 47 -2.91 -21.52 -3.88
C VAL A 47 -4.14 -22.09 -4.56
N LYS A 48 -5.31 -21.60 -4.18
CA LYS A 48 -6.60 -21.89 -4.80
C LYS A 48 -7.19 -20.59 -5.34
N LEU A 49 -7.30 -20.50 -6.63
CA LEU A 49 -7.77 -19.32 -7.37
C LEU A 49 -9.08 -19.64 -8.10
N GLY A 50 -9.82 -18.56 -8.41
CA GLY A 50 -11.04 -18.65 -9.24
C GLY A 50 -12.22 -19.27 -8.50
N GLU A 51 -12.19 -19.32 -7.17
CA GLU A 51 -13.35 -19.71 -6.37
C GLU A 51 -14.44 -18.65 -6.57
N ASP A 52 -15.70 -19.06 -6.75
CA ASP A 52 -16.87 -18.18 -7.02
C ASP A 52 -17.24 -17.23 -5.85
N GLY A 53 -16.26 -16.89 -5.04
CA GLY A 53 -16.36 -16.11 -3.81
C GLY A 53 -16.32 -17.03 -2.58
N ILE A 54 -16.01 -16.42 -1.46
CA ILE A 54 -16.05 -17.11 -0.17
C ILE A 54 -17.48 -17.01 0.35
N THR A 55 -18.16 -18.15 0.48
CA THR A 55 -19.43 -18.26 1.22
C THR A 55 -19.16 -18.48 2.69
N GLU A 56 -20.15 -18.27 3.54
CA GLU A 56 -20.05 -18.59 4.97
C GLU A 56 -19.70 -20.07 5.21
N GLU A 57 -20.31 -20.98 4.46
CA GLU A 57 -20.03 -22.41 4.53
C GLU A 57 -18.57 -22.72 4.20
N LEU A 58 -18.04 -22.16 3.09
CA LEU A 58 -16.62 -22.33 2.72
C LEU A 58 -15.69 -21.71 3.75
N PHE A 59 -16.04 -20.55 4.30
CA PHE A 59 -15.26 -19.90 5.35
C PHE A 59 -15.18 -20.78 6.61
N MET A 60 -16.30 -21.34 7.04
CA MET A 60 -16.35 -22.24 8.20
C MET A 60 -15.55 -23.54 7.95
N ASP A 61 -15.63 -24.12 6.75
CA ASP A 61 -14.80 -25.29 6.38
C ASP A 61 -13.30 -24.96 6.43
N ILE A 62 -12.90 -23.80 5.91
CA ILE A 62 -11.51 -23.32 6.00
C ILE A 62 -11.09 -23.13 7.46
N ARG A 63 -11.91 -22.42 8.25
CA ARG A 63 -11.65 -22.15 9.67
C ARG A 63 -11.50 -23.43 10.51
N ASP A 64 -12.27 -24.45 10.20
CA ASP A 64 -12.20 -25.73 10.95
C ASP A 64 -11.05 -26.64 10.47
N ARG A 65 -10.66 -26.54 9.21
CA ARG A 65 -9.58 -27.33 8.60
C ARG A 65 -8.19 -26.88 9.01
N TYR A 66 -7.99 -25.58 9.25
CA TYR A 66 -6.69 -25.01 9.57
C TYR A 66 -6.61 -24.55 11.03
N GLU A 67 -5.42 -24.55 11.58
CA GLU A 67 -5.18 -24.11 12.96
C GLU A 67 -5.46 -22.62 13.11
N TYR A 68 -5.13 -21.82 12.08
CA TYR A 68 -5.42 -20.38 12.03
C TYR A 68 -5.88 -19.97 10.63
N THR A 69 -6.77 -19.01 10.59
CA THR A 69 -7.28 -18.37 9.36
C THR A 69 -6.99 -16.89 9.39
N VAL A 70 -6.50 -16.33 8.29
CA VAL A 70 -6.24 -14.89 8.15
C VAL A 70 -7.13 -14.32 7.06
N ILE A 71 -8.03 -13.41 7.42
CA ILE A 71 -8.90 -12.70 6.48
C ILE A 71 -8.14 -11.49 5.93
N ALA A 72 -7.83 -11.52 4.63
CA ALA A 72 -7.09 -10.47 3.92
C ALA A 72 -7.80 -10.07 2.60
N VAL A 73 -9.12 -10.06 2.61
CA VAL A 73 -9.97 -9.86 1.41
C VAL A 73 -9.94 -8.42 0.88
N GLY A 74 -9.41 -7.47 1.65
CA GLY A 74 -9.36 -6.05 1.29
C GLY A 74 -10.75 -5.40 1.27
N ALA A 75 -10.87 -4.26 0.58
CA ALA A 75 -12.12 -3.54 0.37
C ALA A 75 -12.33 -3.37 -1.15
N GLN A 76 -13.38 -3.98 -1.69
CA GLN A 76 -13.62 -4.08 -3.13
C GLN A 76 -14.94 -3.44 -3.57
N ASN A 77 -15.83 -3.13 -2.61
CA ASN A 77 -17.15 -2.58 -2.89
C ASN A 77 -17.12 -1.05 -2.73
N PRO A 78 -17.34 -0.27 -3.81
CA PRO A 78 -17.36 1.18 -3.72
C PRO A 78 -18.42 1.67 -2.71
N ARG A 79 -18.09 2.70 -1.96
CA ARG A 79 -19.09 3.41 -1.15
C ARG A 79 -20.07 4.13 -2.04
N GLU A 80 -21.33 4.02 -1.69
CA GLU A 80 -22.41 4.63 -2.45
C GLU A 80 -22.55 6.13 -2.09
N LEU A 81 -22.50 6.99 -3.10
CA LEU A 81 -22.80 8.41 -2.96
C LEU A 81 -24.31 8.62 -3.19
N LYS A 82 -25.06 8.87 -2.12
CA LYS A 82 -26.52 8.97 -2.18
C LYS A 82 -26.98 10.36 -2.67
N ILE A 83 -26.69 10.69 -3.92
CA ILE A 83 -27.16 11.92 -4.58
C ILE A 83 -27.91 11.58 -5.88
N LYS A 84 -28.77 12.49 -6.34
CA LYS A 84 -29.51 12.29 -7.58
C LYS A 84 -28.57 12.17 -8.77
N GLY A 85 -28.72 11.10 -9.57
CA GLY A 85 -27.92 10.86 -10.76
C GLY A 85 -26.57 10.19 -10.50
N HIS A 86 -26.31 9.66 -9.31
CA HIS A 86 -25.07 8.94 -8.98
C HIS A 86 -24.82 7.74 -9.89
N GLU A 87 -25.88 7.14 -10.43
CA GLU A 87 -25.83 6.02 -11.38
C GLU A 87 -25.17 6.37 -12.73
N LYS A 88 -24.95 7.67 -13.02
CA LYS A 88 -24.26 8.15 -14.22
C LYS A 88 -22.76 8.21 -14.05
N ALA A 89 -22.29 8.09 -12.82
CA ALA A 89 -20.86 8.14 -12.51
C ALA A 89 -20.25 6.74 -12.49
N VAL A 90 -18.94 6.68 -12.63
CA VAL A 90 -18.15 5.46 -12.53
C VAL A 90 -17.42 5.47 -11.18
N ALA A 91 -17.47 4.36 -10.44
CA ALA A 91 -16.66 4.23 -9.22
C ALA A 91 -15.17 4.18 -9.56
N ALA A 92 -14.34 4.88 -8.77
CA ALA A 92 -12.90 5.03 -9.05
C ALA A 92 -12.17 3.70 -9.20
N LEU A 93 -12.46 2.71 -8.35
CA LEU A 93 -11.84 1.39 -8.44
C LEU A 93 -12.19 0.68 -9.77
N GLY A 94 -13.44 0.78 -10.21
CA GLY A 94 -13.89 0.26 -11.51
C GLY A 94 -13.25 1.01 -12.68
N PHE A 95 -13.16 2.33 -12.58
CA PHE A 95 -12.47 3.17 -13.55
C PHE A 95 -10.99 2.78 -13.69
N LEU A 96 -10.25 2.72 -12.60
CA LEU A 96 -8.81 2.40 -12.59
C LEU A 96 -8.53 1.00 -13.17
N ARG A 97 -9.37 0.01 -12.85
CA ARG A 97 -9.26 -1.34 -13.43
C ARG A 97 -9.38 -1.33 -14.95
N ARG A 98 -10.36 -0.63 -15.48
CA ARG A 98 -10.59 -0.51 -16.91
C ARG A 98 -9.56 0.37 -17.60
N ALA A 99 -9.14 1.47 -16.95
CA ALA A 99 -8.08 2.36 -17.41
C ALA A 99 -6.75 1.63 -17.59
N LYS A 100 -6.42 0.73 -16.65
CA LYS A 100 -5.17 -0.06 -16.68
C LYS A 100 -5.05 -0.95 -17.90
N VAL A 101 -6.17 -1.43 -18.46
CA VAL A 101 -6.21 -2.26 -19.66
C VAL A 101 -6.73 -1.49 -20.90
N ASN A 102 -6.84 -0.17 -20.79
CA ASN A 102 -7.37 0.73 -21.83
C ASN A 102 -8.78 0.34 -22.34
N ASP A 103 -9.63 -0.18 -21.45
CA ASP A 103 -11.01 -0.60 -21.73
C ASP A 103 -12.04 0.46 -21.30
N ILE A 104 -11.63 1.71 -21.17
CA ILE A 104 -12.53 2.83 -20.86
C ILE A 104 -12.08 4.08 -21.61
N ALA A 105 -13.02 4.84 -22.10
CA ALA A 105 -12.79 6.18 -22.63
C ALA A 105 -13.32 7.22 -21.64
N VAL A 106 -12.73 8.40 -21.66
CA VAL A 106 -13.17 9.58 -20.93
C VAL A 106 -13.54 10.68 -21.91
N GLY A 107 -14.38 11.63 -21.49
CA GLY A 107 -14.64 12.84 -22.26
C GLY A 107 -13.58 13.90 -21.98
N GLU A 108 -13.76 15.08 -22.61
CA GLU A 108 -12.87 16.24 -22.49
C GLU A 108 -12.79 16.75 -21.06
N LYS A 109 -13.93 16.78 -20.34
CA LYS A 109 -14.04 17.28 -18.97
C LYS A 109 -14.37 16.16 -18.02
N VAL A 110 -13.50 15.93 -17.04
CA VAL A 110 -13.65 14.92 -16.01
C VAL A 110 -13.78 15.56 -14.64
N VAL A 111 -14.78 15.15 -13.87
CA VAL A 111 -14.91 15.53 -12.47
C VAL A 111 -14.74 14.28 -11.60
N VAL A 112 -13.82 14.37 -10.63
CA VAL A 112 -13.60 13.34 -9.63
C VAL A 112 -14.17 13.80 -8.28
N ILE A 113 -15.14 13.06 -7.74
CA ILE A 113 -15.74 13.35 -6.43
C ILE A 113 -14.99 12.54 -5.37
N GLY A 114 -14.23 13.24 -4.54
CA GLY A 114 -13.30 12.70 -3.57
C GLY A 114 -11.85 12.84 -4.02
N ALA A 115 -11.09 13.66 -3.31
CA ALA A 115 -9.72 14.05 -3.63
C ALA A 115 -8.66 13.36 -2.75
N GLY A 116 -8.90 12.11 -2.35
CA GLY A 116 -7.90 11.23 -1.74
C GLY A 116 -6.90 10.67 -2.75
N ASN A 117 -5.93 9.86 -2.32
CA ASN A 117 -4.90 9.28 -3.20
C ASN A 117 -5.49 8.50 -4.39
N VAL A 118 -6.58 7.74 -4.18
CA VAL A 118 -7.27 7.03 -5.27
C VAL A 118 -7.92 7.99 -6.27
N GLY A 119 -8.43 9.13 -5.79
CA GLY A 119 -8.94 10.20 -6.66
C GLY A 119 -7.84 10.84 -7.50
N CYS A 120 -6.66 11.05 -6.93
CA CYS A 120 -5.49 11.54 -7.65
C CYS A 120 -5.01 10.54 -8.71
N ASP A 121 -4.97 9.25 -8.41
CA ASP A 121 -4.69 8.20 -9.40
C ASP A 121 -5.72 8.23 -10.54
N ALA A 122 -7.00 8.37 -10.22
CA ALA A 122 -8.05 8.46 -11.23
C ALA A 122 -7.91 9.73 -12.11
N ALA A 123 -7.52 10.85 -11.53
CA ALA A 123 -7.27 12.08 -12.28
C ALA A 123 -6.08 11.93 -13.24
N THR A 124 -4.97 11.38 -12.78
CA THR A 124 -3.79 11.12 -13.60
C THR A 124 -4.11 10.15 -14.74
N GLU A 125 -4.85 9.09 -14.48
CA GLU A 125 -5.28 8.13 -15.50
C GLU A 125 -6.28 8.75 -16.50
N ALA A 126 -7.15 9.67 -16.04
CA ALA A 126 -8.03 10.39 -16.94
C ALA A 126 -7.25 11.24 -17.95
N TYR A 127 -6.21 11.97 -17.51
CA TYR A 127 -5.32 12.68 -18.43
C TYR A 127 -4.59 11.73 -19.38
N ARG A 128 -4.08 10.61 -18.90
CA ARG A 128 -3.46 9.58 -19.74
C ARG A 128 -4.40 9.06 -20.83
N LEU A 129 -5.69 8.99 -20.53
CA LEU A 129 -6.73 8.57 -21.48
C LEU A 129 -7.24 9.70 -22.39
N GLY A 130 -6.71 10.91 -22.29
CA GLY A 130 -6.97 12.01 -23.19
C GLY A 130 -7.96 13.07 -22.68
N ALA A 131 -8.26 13.10 -21.37
CA ALA A 131 -9.02 14.22 -20.82
C ALA A 131 -8.25 15.55 -20.98
N GLY A 132 -8.91 16.61 -21.36
CA GLY A 132 -8.31 17.95 -21.46
C GLY A 132 -8.40 18.74 -20.17
N GLU A 133 -9.40 18.48 -19.34
CA GLU A 133 -9.59 19.13 -18.04
C GLU A 133 -10.07 18.13 -16.99
N VAL A 134 -9.36 18.07 -15.85
CA VAL A 134 -9.77 17.23 -14.72
C VAL A 134 -9.87 18.07 -13.45
N THR A 135 -11.00 17.99 -12.78
CA THR A 135 -11.25 18.68 -11.52
C THR A 135 -11.64 17.69 -10.43
N LEU A 136 -10.88 17.69 -9.33
CA LEU A 136 -11.23 16.93 -8.13
C LEU A 136 -11.98 17.86 -7.16
N ILE A 137 -13.08 17.35 -6.60
CA ILE A 137 -13.83 18.06 -5.56
C ILE A 137 -13.86 17.25 -4.27
N ASP A 138 -13.79 17.93 -3.14
CA ASP A 138 -13.90 17.28 -1.82
C ASP A 138 -14.67 18.18 -0.84
N ILE A 139 -15.35 17.58 0.14
CA ILE A 139 -16.09 18.25 1.20
C ILE A 139 -15.18 18.89 2.25
N GLN A 140 -13.93 18.53 2.27
CA GLN A 140 -12.90 18.97 3.19
C GLN A 140 -11.56 19.14 2.46
N GLU A 141 -10.56 19.64 3.16
CA GLU A 141 -9.21 19.64 2.63
C GLU A 141 -8.79 18.22 2.18
N PRO A 142 -8.31 18.07 0.94
CA PRO A 142 -7.94 16.77 0.39
C PRO A 142 -6.93 16.03 1.25
N ALA A 143 -7.26 14.79 1.63
CA ALA A 143 -6.37 13.92 2.39
C ALA A 143 -5.29 13.24 1.52
N SER A 144 -5.22 13.56 0.23
CA SER A 144 -4.19 13.06 -0.67
C SER A 144 -2.82 13.66 -0.34
N PHE A 145 -1.77 12.87 -0.48
CA PHE A 145 -0.39 13.25 -0.19
C PHE A 145 0.60 12.48 -1.06
N GLY A 146 1.87 12.94 -1.05
CA GLY A 146 2.97 12.28 -1.73
C GLY A 146 2.82 12.22 -3.25
N LYS A 147 3.37 11.18 -3.84
CA LYS A 147 3.52 11.06 -5.31
C LYS A 147 2.21 11.05 -6.07
N GLU A 148 1.12 10.57 -5.48
CA GLU A 148 -0.22 10.57 -6.10
C GLU A 148 -0.74 11.99 -6.28
N ARG A 149 -0.62 12.80 -5.23
CA ARG A 149 -1.00 14.20 -5.25
C ARG A 149 -0.15 14.99 -6.24
N GLU A 150 1.18 14.84 -6.14
CA GLU A 150 2.15 15.50 -7.00
C GLU A 150 1.93 15.16 -8.49
N ALA A 151 1.66 13.89 -8.81
CA ALA A 151 1.39 13.46 -10.18
C ALA A 151 0.10 14.06 -10.74
N ALA A 152 -0.96 14.11 -9.94
CA ALA A 152 -2.22 14.74 -10.35
C ALA A 152 -2.05 16.24 -10.61
N GLU A 153 -1.36 16.96 -9.73
CA GLU A 153 -1.05 18.39 -9.86
C GLU A 153 -0.15 18.66 -11.09
N ALA A 154 0.91 17.84 -11.26
CA ALA A 154 1.80 17.94 -12.42
C ALA A 154 1.09 17.67 -13.76
N SER A 155 0.03 16.86 -13.75
CA SER A 155 -0.82 16.64 -14.93
C SER A 155 -1.78 17.79 -15.19
N GLY A 156 -1.90 18.78 -14.31
CA GLY A 156 -2.78 19.93 -14.43
C GLY A 156 -4.14 19.79 -13.74
N ALA A 157 -4.30 18.80 -12.85
CA ALA A 157 -5.54 18.61 -12.13
C ALA A 157 -5.86 19.76 -11.18
N LYS A 158 -7.10 20.22 -11.19
CA LYS A 158 -7.60 21.27 -10.31
C LYS A 158 -8.25 20.64 -9.07
N PHE A 159 -8.04 21.27 -7.92
CA PHE A 159 -8.65 20.82 -6.66
C PHE A 159 -9.58 21.91 -6.12
N LEU A 160 -10.83 21.55 -5.82
CA LEU A 160 -11.83 22.44 -5.25
C LEU A 160 -12.32 21.87 -3.92
N TRP A 161 -12.12 22.61 -2.86
CA TRP A 161 -12.63 22.31 -1.52
C TRP A 161 -12.79 23.58 -0.67
N PRO A 162 -13.66 23.60 0.34
CA PRO A 162 -14.68 22.60 0.69
C PRO A 162 -15.89 22.73 -0.26
N VAL A 163 -16.20 21.65 -1.00
CA VAL A 163 -17.29 21.64 -1.97
C VAL A 163 -18.01 20.29 -1.93
N ALA A 164 -19.35 20.29 -1.82
CA ALA A 164 -20.15 19.07 -1.88
C ALA A 164 -20.88 18.96 -3.23
N ALA A 165 -20.93 17.72 -3.76
CA ALA A 165 -21.79 17.39 -4.89
C ALA A 165 -23.22 17.10 -4.38
N GLU A 166 -24.24 17.70 -5.00
CA GLU A 166 -25.67 17.48 -4.68
C GLU A 166 -26.40 16.63 -5.72
N ALA A 167 -25.96 16.75 -7.00
CA ALA A 167 -26.54 15.94 -8.06
C ALA A 167 -25.57 15.79 -9.25
N ILE A 168 -25.75 14.70 -9.99
CA ILE A 168 -25.08 14.49 -11.28
C ILE A 168 -26.12 14.56 -12.39
N THR A 169 -25.90 15.46 -13.33
CA THR A 169 -26.79 15.72 -14.46
C THR A 169 -26.09 15.40 -15.79
N ARG A 170 -26.77 15.57 -16.90
CA ARG A 170 -26.15 15.49 -18.24
C ARG A 170 -25.17 16.63 -18.52
N LYS A 171 -25.22 17.73 -17.75
CA LYS A 171 -24.35 18.90 -17.92
C LYS A 171 -23.13 18.84 -17.01
N GLY A 172 -23.08 17.91 -16.07
CA GLY A 172 -22.02 17.77 -15.07
C GLY A 172 -22.53 17.65 -13.66
N VAL A 173 -21.71 18.03 -12.69
CA VAL A 173 -21.97 17.93 -11.25
C VAL A 173 -22.54 19.23 -10.72
N VAL A 174 -23.70 19.18 -10.08
CA VAL A 174 -24.31 20.29 -9.36
C VAL A 174 -23.67 20.35 -7.96
N LEU A 175 -23.11 21.49 -7.62
CA LEU A 175 -22.45 21.74 -6.35
C LEU A 175 -23.43 22.29 -5.31
N SER A 176 -23.10 22.22 -4.04
CA SER A 176 -23.87 22.78 -2.93
C SER A 176 -24.06 24.31 -3.02
N SER A 177 -23.23 24.99 -3.80
CA SER A 177 -23.39 26.41 -4.13
C SER A 177 -24.51 26.69 -5.15
N GLY A 178 -25.06 25.66 -5.79
CA GLY A 178 -25.96 25.75 -6.92
C GLY A 178 -25.24 25.90 -8.28
N GLU A 179 -23.93 26.02 -8.29
CA GLU A 179 -23.11 26.06 -9.49
C GLU A 179 -23.09 24.69 -10.17
N VAL A 180 -22.98 24.64 -11.49
CA VAL A 180 -22.82 23.42 -12.27
C VAL A 180 -21.39 23.32 -12.80
N LEU A 181 -20.62 22.40 -12.26
CA LEU A 181 -19.31 22.05 -12.77
C LEU A 181 -19.48 21.12 -13.98
N GLY A 182 -19.17 21.62 -15.18
CA GLY A 182 -19.33 20.87 -16.42
C GLY A 182 -18.48 19.61 -16.44
N ALA A 183 -19.09 18.48 -16.82
CA ALA A 183 -18.38 17.20 -16.90
C ALA A 183 -19.01 16.29 -17.96
N ASP A 184 -18.16 15.67 -18.78
CA ASP A 184 -18.52 14.60 -19.70
C ASP A 184 -18.38 13.23 -19.02
N THR A 185 -17.47 13.14 -18.05
CA THR A 185 -17.24 11.94 -17.23
C THR A 185 -17.18 12.32 -15.76
N VAL A 186 -17.89 11.58 -14.92
CA VAL A 186 -17.86 11.74 -13.46
C VAL A 186 -17.34 10.46 -12.82
N ILE A 187 -16.34 10.59 -11.93
CA ILE A 187 -15.73 9.49 -11.20
C ILE A 187 -15.98 9.70 -9.70
N ILE A 188 -16.50 8.69 -9.01
CA ILE A 188 -16.74 8.74 -7.55
C ILE A 188 -15.61 8.02 -6.84
N SER A 189 -14.87 8.73 -5.99
CA SER A 189 -13.68 8.26 -5.25
C SER A 189 -13.79 8.53 -3.75
N ILE A 190 -14.91 8.16 -3.13
CA ILE A 190 -15.20 8.36 -1.69
C ILE A 190 -14.86 7.15 -0.82
N GLY A 191 -14.03 6.25 -1.34
CA GLY A 191 -13.54 5.05 -0.69
C GLY A 191 -14.35 3.80 -1.00
N ASP A 192 -13.84 2.67 -0.51
CA ASP A 192 -14.43 1.35 -0.70
C ASP A 192 -14.72 0.69 0.66
N LYS A 193 -15.55 -0.35 0.65
CA LYS A 193 -15.83 -1.22 1.80
C LYS A 193 -15.47 -2.67 1.47
N PRO A 194 -15.10 -3.47 2.46
CA PRO A 194 -14.94 -4.90 2.27
C PRO A 194 -16.30 -5.57 1.98
N ASP A 195 -16.26 -6.67 1.26
CA ASP A 195 -17.36 -7.59 1.12
C ASP A 195 -17.25 -8.63 2.23
N LEU A 196 -18.14 -8.55 3.22
CA LEU A 196 -18.11 -9.37 4.43
C LEU A 196 -19.31 -10.32 4.55
N GLY A 197 -20.08 -10.51 3.48
CA GLY A 197 -21.27 -11.36 3.50
C GLY A 197 -21.00 -12.85 3.77
N PHE A 198 -19.73 -13.25 3.85
CA PHE A 198 -19.32 -14.61 4.19
C PHE A 198 -19.00 -14.81 5.67
N LEU A 199 -19.02 -13.76 6.48
CA LEU A 199 -18.70 -13.87 7.90
C LEU A 199 -19.85 -14.42 8.69
N PRO A 200 -19.61 -15.36 9.61
CA PRO A 200 -20.62 -15.79 10.58
C PRO A 200 -20.87 -14.68 11.62
N ASP A 201 -22.02 -14.69 12.24
CA ASP A 201 -22.43 -13.75 13.29
C ASP A 201 -21.47 -13.73 14.52
N THR A 202 -20.63 -14.73 14.65
CA THR A 202 -19.61 -14.83 15.71
C THR A 202 -18.41 -13.91 15.52
N ILE A 203 -18.25 -13.31 14.33
CA ILE A 203 -17.19 -12.36 14.04
C ILE A 203 -17.78 -10.95 13.99
N ASP A 204 -17.42 -10.14 14.98
CA ASP A 204 -17.89 -8.78 15.13
C ASP A 204 -17.43 -7.85 13.99
N THR A 205 -18.33 -6.98 13.56
CA THR A 205 -18.05 -5.88 12.63
C THR A 205 -18.44 -4.53 13.21
N ALA A 206 -17.81 -3.45 12.76
CA ALA A 206 -18.20 -2.07 13.05
C ALA A 206 -17.98 -1.21 11.81
N ASP A 207 -18.95 -0.35 11.48
CA ASP A 207 -18.92 0.55 10.32
C ASP A 207 -18.65 -0.15 8.98
N GLY A 208 -18.91 -1.47 8.92
CA GLY A 208 -18.66 -2.30 7.75
C GLY A 208 -17.24 -2.84 7.64
N TYR A 209 -16.48 -2.85 8.75
CA TYR A 209 -15.14 -3.43 8.87
C TYR A 209 -15.09 -4.47 9.98
N ILE A 210 -14.16 -5.43 9.87
CA ILE A 210 -13.99 -6.47 10.88
C ILE A 210 -13.35 -5.87 12.14
N LYS A 211 -13.93 -6.13 13.30
CA LYS A 211 -13.33 -5.76 14.58
C LYS A 211 -12.20 -6.71 14.94
N VAL A 212 -11.09 -6.15 15.34
CA VAL A 212 -9.94 -6.91 15.82
C VAL A 212 -9.33 -6.25 17.07
N ASP A 213 -8.62 -7.03 17.85
CA ASP A 213 -7.78 -6.54 18.93
C ASP A 213 -6.48 -5.89 18.42
N SER A 214 -5.61 -5.46 19.33
CA SER A 214 -4.29 -4.88 18.99
C SER A 214 -3.33 -5.87 18.29
N ARG A 215 -3.65 -7.15 18.26
CA ARG A 215 -2.92 -8.24 17.61
C ARG A 215 -3.59 -8.74 16.34
N TYR A 216 -4.60 -8.01 15.86
CA TYR A 216 -5.41 -8.36 14.68
C TYR A 216 -6.25 -9.63 14.84
N ARG A 217 -6.54 -10.10 16.07
CA ARG A 217 -7.47 -11.21 16.32
C ARG A 217 -8.90 -10.70 16.30
N THR A 218 -9.78 -11.51 15.74
CA THR A 218 -11.24 -11.31 15.86
C THR A 218 -11.75 -11.88 17.18
N ALA A 219 -13.07 -11.88 17.38
CA ALA A 219 -13.70 -12.58 18.51
C ALA A 219 -13.48 -14.10 18.47
N ASP A 220 -13.28 -14.70 17.28
CA ASP A 220 -12.81 -16.08 17.12
C ASP A 220 -11.30 -16.14 17.25
N MET A 221 -10.82 -16.85 18.27
CA MET A 221 -9.39 -16.97 18.61
C MET A 221 -8.53 -17.63 17.51
N LYS A 222 -9.15 -18.33 16.55
CA LYS A 222 -8.47 -18.92 15.40
C LYS A 222 -8.41 -17.99 14.19
N VAL A 223 -9.13 -16.87 14.22
CA VAL A 223 -9.32 -16.00 13.07
C VAL A 223 -8.70 -14.63 13.29
N TYR A 224 -7.84 -14.23 12.38
CA TYR A 224 -7.25 -12.91 12.28
C TYR A 224 -7.83 -12.16 11.07
N ALA A 225 -7.81 -10.84 11.12
CA ALA A 225 -8.15 -10.02 9.95
C ALA A 225 -7.17 -8.85 9.79
N ILE A 226 -6.81 -8.51 8.54
CA ILE A 226 -5.77 -7.51 8.23
C ILE A 226 -6.12 -6.64 7.02
N GLY A 227 -5.41 -5.53 6.88
CA GLY A 227 -5.54 -4.61 5.72
C GLY A 227 -6.89 -3.92 5.67
N ASP A 228 -7.36 -3.61 4.45
CA ASP A 228 -8.60 -2.85 4.23
C ASP A 228 -9.87 -3.58 4.69
N SER A 229 -9.81 -4.85 5.05
CA SER A 229 -10.94 -5.54 5.68
C SER A 229 -11.18 -5.10 7.14
N VAL A 230 -10.14 -4.52 7.78
CA VAL A 230 -10.18 -3.99 9.15
C VAL A 230 -10.32 -2.47 9.14
N ARG A 231 -9.51 -1.79 8.34
CA ARG A 231 -9.57 -0.34 8.13
C ARG A 231 -8.88 0.05 6.83
N PRO A 232 -9.35 1.11 6.14
CA PRO A 232 -8.64 1.66 4.99
C PRO A 232 -7.22 2.09 5.36
N GLY A 233 -6.24 1.78 4.51
CA GLY A 233 -4.85 2.13 4.75
C GLY A 233 -4.00 2.04 3.49
N LEU A 234 -2.70 2.20 3.67
CA LEU A 234 -1.71 2.04 2.61
C LEU A 234 -1.33 0.55 2.44
N ILE A 235 -0.70 0.24 1.31
CA ILE A 235 -0.14 -1.10 1.07
C ILE A 235 0.85 -1.50 2.17
N THR A 236 1.66 -0.55 2.63
CA THR A 236 2.62 -0.75 3.71
C THR A 236 1.96 -1.10 5.04
N ASP A 237 0.77 -0.52 5.33
CA ASP A 237 0.00 -0.87 6.53
C ASP A 237 -0.49 -2.32 6.47
N ALA A 238 -1.00 -2.75 5.30
CA ALA A 238 -1.45 -4.12 5.09
C ALA A 238 -0.28 -5.13 5.19
N ILE A 239 0.90 -4.81 4.64
CA ILE A 239 2.11 -5.64 4.76
C ILE A 239 2.56 -5.71 6.23
N GLY A 240 2.58 -4.59 6.93
CA GLY A 240 2.91 -4.51 8.35
C GLY A 240 1.98 -5.34 9.23
N ALA A 241 0.67 -5.26 8.99
CA ALA A 241 -0.34 -6.06 9.66
C ALA A 241 -0.13 -7.57 9.39
N GLY A 242 0.12 -7.95 8.13
CA GLY A 242 0.40 -9.34 7.76
C GLY A 242 1.64 -9.90 8.46
N ARG A 243 2.71 -9.10 8.55
CA ARG A 243 3.90 -9.47 9.32
C ARG A 243 3.59 -9.67 10.80
N SER A 244 2.85 -8.74 11.41
CA SER A 244 2.47 -8.82 12.82
C SER A 244 1.67 -10.09 13.12
N VAL A 245 0.68 -10.39 12.27
CA VAL A 245 -0.13 -11.61 12.41
C VAL A 245 0.71 -12.87 12.23
N ALA A 246 1.60 -12.92 11.25
CA ALA A 246 2.47 -14.08 11.04
C ALA A 246 3.37 -14.38 12.25
N LEU A 247 3.87 -13.33 12.91
CA LEU A 247 4.66 -13.47 14.13
C LEU A 247 3.79 -13.90 15.32
N SER A 248 2.58 -13.38 15.44
CA SER A 248 1.60 -13.75 16.46
C SER A 248 1.22 -15.23 16.37
N ILE A 249 0.95 -15.70 15.16
CA ILE A 249 0.65 -17.12 14.89
C ILE A 249 1.85 -18.00 15.24
N ASP A 250 3.06 -17.62 14.84
CA ASP A 250 4.28 -18.37 15.18
C ASP A 250 4.50 -18.47 16.69
N ALA A 251 4.30 -17.38 17.43
CA ALA A 251 4.40 -17.36 18.88
C ALA A 251 3.37 -18.30 19.53
N SER A 252 2.13 -18.29 19.02
CA SER A 252 1.06 -19.17 19.49
C SER A 252 1.41 -20.65 19.29
N PHE A 253 1.98 -21.04 18.14
CA PHE A 253 2.45 -22.41 17.91
C PHE A 253 3.57 -22.83 18.85
N ARG A 254 4.43 -21.90 19.23
CA ARG A 254 5.55 -22.18 20.16
C ARG A 254 5.14 -22.11 21.63
N GLY A 255 3.93 -21.71 21.94
CA GLY A 255 3.45 -21.52 23.32
C GLY A 255 4.24 -20.47 24.09
N VAL A 256 4.83 -19.47 23.39
CA VAL A 256 5.57 -18.37 24.02
C VAL A 256 4.67 -17.14 24.08
N ASP A 257 4.84 -16.35 25.15
CA ASP A 257 4.16 -15.07 25.23
C ASP A 257 4.72 -14.13 24.14
N GLU A 258 3.82 -13.42 23.48
CA GLU A 258 4.16 -12.45 22.44
C GLU A 258 4.75 -11.19 23.08
N SER A 259 5.86 -11.28 23.76
CA SER A 259 6.68 -10.10 24.00
C SER A 259 7.26 -9.68 22.65
N TYR A 260 6.45 -8.96 21.89
CA TYR A 260 6.92 -8.26 20.72
C TYR A 260 7.94 -7.24 21.19
N ASP A 261 9.19 -7.46 20.87
CA ASP A 261 10.10 -6.36 20.63
C ASP A 261 9.51 -5.55 19.46
N ARG A 262 8.62 -4.63 19.79
CA ARG A 262 8.24 -3.58 18.85
C ARG A 262 9.57 -2.93 18.50
N LEU A 263 10.00 -3.11 17.25
CA LEU A 263 11.10 -2.31 16.73
C LEU A 263 10.79 -0.85 17.11
N PRO A 264 11.71 -0.15 17.77
CA PRO A 264 11.46 1.22 18.16
C PRO A 264 11.00 2.00 16.93
N ALA A 265 9.97 2.82 17.08
CA ALA A 265 9.52 3.69 16.01
C ALA A 265 10.72 4.54 15.57
N ILE A 266 10.95 4.59 14.25
CA ILE A 266 11.99 5.45 13.71
C ILE A 266 11.60 6.88 14.07
N ASP A 267 12.44 7.53 14.83
CA ASP A 267 12.27 8.95 15.10
C ASP A 267 12.59 9.73 13.82
N THR A 268 11.56 10.10 13.10
CA THR A 268 11.70 10.83 11.83
C THR A 268 12.36 12.18 11.99
N ALA A 269 12.33 12.78 13.20
CA ALA A 269 13.04 14.03 13.50
C ALA A 269 14.58 13.85 13.50
N ARG A 270 15.07 12.62 13.63
CA ARG A 270 16.50 12.28 13.53
C ARG A 270 16.96 11.98 12.13
N ILE A 271 16.02 11.77 11.20
CA ILE A 271 16.34 11.52 9.79
C ILE A 271 16.63 12.88 9.14
N ARG A 272 17.87 13.08 8.73
CA ARG A 272 18.26 14.26 7.97
C ARG A 272 18.03 14.01 6.49
N LEU A 273 16.89 14.47 5.98
CA LEU A 273 16.50 14.26 4.58
C LEU A 273 17.38 15.04 3.59
N GLU A 274 18.05 16.08 4.05
CA GLU A 274 19.01 16.87 3.27
C GLU A 274 20.13 16.00 2.64
N TYR A 275 20.47 14.88 3.26
CA TYR A 275 21.44 13.94 2.71
C TYR A 275 20.95 13.21 1.46
N TYR A 276 19.64 13.24 1.19
CA TYR A 276 19.01 12.53 0.07
C TYR A 276 18.60 13.48 -1.05
N ASP A 277 18.86 14.78 -0.92
CA ASP A 277 18.60 15.75 -1.98
C ASP A 277 19.58 15.55 -3.14
N PRO A 278 19.13 15.06 -4.31
CA PRO A 278 20.00 14.85 -5.45
C PRO A 278 20.59 16.15 -6.00
N GLY A 279 19.95 17.30 -5.74
CA GLY A 279 20.46 18.62 -6.14
C GLY A 279 21.73 19.04 -5.44
N VAL A 280 22.03 18.43 -4.28
CA VAL A 280 23.22 18.72 -3.47
C VAL A 280 24.45 17.90 -3.92
N ARG A 281 24.32 16.95 -4.86
CA ARG A 281 25.38 16.01 -5.23
C ARG A 281 26.27 16.45 -6.39
N GLU A 282 25.89 17.48 -7.14
CA GLU A 282 26.70 18.05 -8.20
C GLU A 282 27.56 19.23 -7.70
N PHE A 283 28.58 18.93 -6.91
CA PHE A 283 29.53 19.94 -6.46
C PHE A 283 30.66 20.10 -7.46
N GLN A 284 30.73 21.26 -8.09
CA GLN A 284 31.89 21.66 -8.91
C GLN A 284 33.00 22.30 -8.05
N ASP A 285 32.71 22.66 -6.82
CA ASP A 285 33.62 23.33 -5.89
C ASP A 285 33.91 22.45 -4.68
N ILE A 286 35.19 22.20 -4.44
CA ILE A 286 35.71 21.41 -3.31
C ILE A 286 35.33 22.02 -1.96
N GLN A 287 35.25 23.35 -1.83
CA GLN A 287 34.88 24.00 -0.57
C GLN A 287 33.40 23.79 -0.27
N VAL A 288 32.53 23.93 -1.26
CA VAL A 288 31.09 23.65 -1.13
C VAL A 288 30.89 22.17 -0.80
N CYS A 289 31.58 21.28 -1.48
CA CYS A 289 31.55 19.84 -1.19
C CYS A 289 32.00 19.53 0.25
N SER A 290 33.04 20.18 0.75
CA SER A 290 33.54 19.93 2.11
C SER A 290 32.55 20.36 3.20
N VAL A 291 31.83 21.46 3.00
CA VAL A 291 30.79 21.95 3.93
C VAL A 291 29.55 21.05 3.93
N ALA A 292 29.14 20.58 2.75
CA ALA A 292 28.00 19.70 2.56
C ALA A 292 28.35 18.21 2.64
N CYS A 293 29.57 17.86 3.05
CA CYS A 293 30.09 16.50 3.01
C CYS A 293 29.25 15.52 3.83
N ALA A 294 28.64 14.57 3.14
CA ALA A 294 27.90 13.44 3.72
C ALA A 294 28.80 12.21 3.95
N SER A 295 30.13 12.35 3.84
CA SER A 295 31.11 11.25 3.94
C SER A 295 30.83 10.13 2.92
N CYS A 296 30.56 10.52 1.67
CA CYS A 296 30.32 9.56 0.58
C CYS A 296 31.46 8.54 0.49
N GLY A 297 31.15 7.25 0.64
CA GLY A 297 32.14 6.17 0.61
C GLY A 297 32.78 5.82 1.97
N GLY A 298 32.56 6.58 3.05
CA GLY A 298 33.00 6.24 4.41
C GLY A 298 31.83 6.07 5.37
N CYS A 299 31.74 4.94 6.06
CA CYS A 299 30.71 4.73 7.07
C CYS A 299 30.87 5.74 8.23
N ARG A 300 29.78 6.41 8.64
CA ARG A 300 29.76 7.39 9.73
C ARG A 300 29.36 6.77 11.09
N ASP A 301 29.25 5.48 11.19
CA ASP A 301 28.83 4.74 12.40
C ASP A 301 27.50 5.25 12.99
N CYS A 302 26.57 5.66 12.15
CA CYS A 302 25.30 6.23 12.61
C CYS A 302 24.29 5.17 13.08
N GLY A 303 24.54 3.87 12.83
CA GLY A 303 23.67 2.76 13.21
C GLY A 303 22.31 2.70 12.48
N MET A 304 22.07 3.58 11.51
CA MET A 304 20.79 3.68 10.81
C MET A 304 20.42 2.37 10.12
N CYS A 305 21.37 1.75 9.42
CA CYS A 305 21.16 0.49 8.71
C CYS A 305 20.80 -0.68 9.66
N GLU A 306 21.41 -0.73 10.85
CA GLU A 306 21.12 -1.71 11.88
C GLU A 306 19.73 -1.49 12.48
N THR A 307 19.40 -0.24 12.84
CA THR A 307 18.12 0.15 13.43
C THR A 307 16.95 -0.08 12.47
N LEU A 308 17.13 0.21 11.17
CA LEU A 308 16.09 0.11 10.15
C LEU A 308 15.89 -1.32 9.64
N CYS A 309 16.84 -2.22 9.89
CA CYS A 309 16.75 -3.57 9.35
C CYS A 309 15.58 -4.36 9.96
N PRO A 310 14.51 -4.64 9.22
CA PRO A 310 13.32 -5.30 9.75
C PRO A 310 13.57 -6.75 10.17
N GLN A 311 14.67 -7.34 9.72
CA GLN A 311 15.08 -8.70 10.06
C GLN A 311 16.25 -8.75 11.03
N GLN A 312 16.73 -7.59 11.52
CA GLN A 312 17.92 -7.54 12.36
C GLN A 312 19.10 -8.32 11.73
N ALA A 313 19.20 -8.23 10.42
CA ALA A 313 20.23 -8.92 9.64
C ALA A 313 21.55 -8.16 9.63
N ILE A 314 21.57 -6.91 10.06
CA ILE A 314 22.77 -6.07 10.08
C ILE A 314 23.23 -5.90 11.51
N SER A 315 24.52 -6.11 11.73
CA SER A 315 25.16 -5.91 13.05
C SER A 315 26.50 -5.21 12.90
N ARG A 316 26.82 -4.39 13.89
CA ARG A 316 28.14 -3.76 14.04
C ARG A 316 29.11 -4.73 14.67
N ARG A 317 30.27 -4.96 14.08
CA ARG A 317 31.32 -5.85 14.55
C ARG A 317 32.62 -5.07 14.74
N PRO A 318 33.26 -5.12 15.92
CA PRO A 318 34.58 -4.52 16.10
C PRO A 318 35.62 -5.28 15.28
N LEU A 319 36.55 -4.55 14.69
CA LEU A 319 37.73 -5.13 14.04
C LEU A 319 38.83 -5.44 15.04
N GLN A 320 39.73 -6.36 14.69
CA GLN A 320 40.97 -6.58 15.47
C GLN A 320 41.87 -5.35 15.29
N GLY A 321 41.92 -4.49 16.32
CA GLY A 321 42.59 -3.18 16.29
C GLY A 321 41.59 -2.04 16.51
N GLU A 322 41.86 -0.88 15.90
CA GLU A 322 40.90 0.22 15.92
C GLU A 322 39.93 0.13 14.75
N GLY A 323 38.63 0.37 15.03
CA GLY A 323 37.60 0.46 14.03
C GLY A 323 36.49 -0.61 14.15
N TYR A 324 35.63 -0.62 13.17
CA TYR A 324 34.45 -1.49 13.12
C TYR A 324 34.04 -1.74 11.68
N GLU A 325 33.23 -2.76 11.49
CA GLU A 325 32.52 -3.02 10.24
C GLU A 325 31.05 -3.34 10.52
N TYR A 326 30.19 -3.07 9.53
CA TYR A 326 28.82 -3.54 9.54
C TYR A 326 28.72 -4.76 8.63
N VAL A 327 28.23 -5.86 9.19
CA VAL A 327 28.09 -7.13 8.49
C VAL A 327 26.63 -7.50 8.33
N VAL A 328 26.33 -8.17 7.20
CA VAL A 328 25.01 -8.70 6.91
C VAL A 328 24.99 -10.19 7.22
N ASN A 329 23.94 -10.64 7.90
CA ASN A 329 23.61 -12.05 7.98
C ASN A 329 22.70 -12.39 6.79
N ASP A 330 23.22 -13.11 5.81
CA ASP A 330 22.52 -13.43 4.56
C ASP A 330 21.30 -14.34 4.78
N GLU A 331 21.31 -15.17 5.81
CA GLU A 331 20.17 -16.04 6.15
C GLU A 331 18.96 -15.22 6.64
N ARG A 332 19.20 -14.07 7.27
CA ARG A 332 18.18 -13.15 7.74
C ARG A 332 17.82 -12.07 6.73
N CYS A 333 18.72 -11.73 5.83
CA CYS A 333 18.50 -10.66 4.87
C CYS A 333 17.41 -11.04 3.86
N ILE A 334 16.39 -10.20 3.77
CA ILE A 334 15.28 -10.38 2.81
C ILE A 334 15.42 -9.49 1.56
N GLY A 335 16.54 -8.78 1.40
CA GLY A 335 16.79 -7.92 0.24
C GLY A 335 15.83 -6.72 0.14
N CYS A 336 15.29 -6.21 1.25
CA CYS A 336 14.29 -5.13 1.23
C CYS A 336 14.83 -3.75 0.82
N GLY A 337 16.15 -3.56 0.82
CA GLY A 337 16.80 -2.32 0.40
C GLY A 337 16.77 -1.16 1.40
N PHE A 338 16.14 -1.28 2.57
CA PHE A 338 16.07 -0.19 3.54
C PHE A 338 17.45 0.30 3.98
N CYS A 339 18.42 -0.58 4.17
CA CYS A 339 19.79 -0.20 4.50
C CYS A 339 20.45 0.64 3.40
N SER A 340 20.22 0.28 2.12
CA SER A 340 20.74 1.02 0.97
C SER A 340 20.06 2.37 0.83
N GLY A 341 18.73 2.40 0.88
CA GLY A 341 17.96 3.64 0.73
C GLY A 341 18.14 4.63 1.87
N ALA A 342 18.41 4.15 3.10
CA ALA A 342 18.54 4.99 4.27
C ALA A 342 20.00 5.37 4.64
N CYS A 343 20.99 4.77 3.98
CA CYS A 343 22.38 5.05 4.29
C CYS A 343 22.81 6.43 3.76
N PRO A 344 23.10 7.41 4.62
CA PRO A 344 23.49 8.75 4.19
C PRO A 344 24.87 8.75 3.49
N CYS A 345 25.62 7.67 3.66
CA CYS A 345 26.97 7.54 3.10
C CYS A 345 27.02 6.67 1.85
N GLY A 346 25.90 6.07 1.43
CA GLY A 346 25.83 5.20 0.25
C GLY A 346 26.69 3.93 0.33
N ILE A 347 26.89 3.40 1.57
CA ILE A 347 27.77 2.23 1.80
C ILE A 347 27.17 0.93 1.28
N TRP A 348 25.84 0.84 1.29
CA TRP A 348 25.14 -0.39 0.94
C TRP A 348 24.75 -0.41 -0.52
N GLU A 349 25.20 -1.41 -1.23
CA GLU A 349 24.82 -1.71 -2.60
C GLU A 349 23.89 -2.94 -2.61
N LEU A 350 22.75 -2.82 -3.28
CA LEU A 350 21.89 -3.95 -3.57
C LEU A 350 22.39 -4.61 -4.86
N LYS A 351 22.77 -5.86 -4.74
CA LYS A 351 23.09 -6.70 -5.91
C LYS A 351 21.98 -7.71 -6.14
N GLU A 352 21.63 -7.93 -7.39
CA GLU A 352 20.81 -9.09 -7.74
C GLU A 352 21.66 -10.35 -7.41
N ASN A 353 21.09 -11.23 -6.59
CA ASN A 353 21.72 -12.54 -6.47
C ASN A 353 21.53 -13.25 -7.82
N ASP A 354 22.61 -13.66 -8.43
CA ASP A 354 22.53 -14.61 -9.53
C ASP A 354 21.68 -15.79 -9.08
N PRO A 355 20.69 -16.22 -9.87
CA PRO A 355 19.92 -17.39 -9.52
C PRO A 355 20.93 -18.51 -9.31
N ILE A 356 20.94 -19.06 -8.10
CA ILE A 356 21.75 -20.22 -7.73
C ILE A 356 21.46 -21.27 -8.80
N GLY A 357 22.51 -21.59 -9.58
CA GLY A 357 22.45 -22.50 -10.71
C GLY A 357 22.09 -23.94 -10.32
#